data_4c73914f17a441ab426ebdec8cffdaa6
#
_entry.id   4c73914f17a441ab426ebdec8cffdaa6
#
_cell.length_a   1.000
_cell.length_b   1.000
_cell.length_c   1.000
_cell.angle_alpha   90.00
_cell.angle_beta   90.00
_cell.angle_gamma   90.00
#
_symmetry.space_group_name_H-M   'P 1'
#
loop_
_entity.id
_entity.type
_entity.pdbx_description
1 polymer ?
#
loop_
_entity_poly.entity_id
_entity_poly.type
_entity_poly.pdbx_seq_one_letter_code
_entity_poly.pdbx_strand_id
1 'polypeptide(L)'
;MAQKTATLNLNNGSAPIELPILSGTMGPDVIDIRTLHKQSGMFTYDPGYLSTASNNSSITFIDGEKGILLYRGYPIEQLAMHCDFIDVCYLLMNGELPTPEQKSTFGGTIKDHSMLHEQLVRFFNGFRRDAHPMAVMVGVVGALSAFYHDALNISDPAYRQKSAFRLIAKLPTIAA
;
A
#
# COMPACT_ATOMS: atom_id res chain seq x y z
N MET A 1 -15.40 8.03 -25.81
CA MET A 1 -14.16 8.72 -26.21
C MET A 1 -13.27 7.69 -26.88
N ALA A 2 -12.59 8.04 -28.00
CA ALA A 2 -11.65 7.13 -28.63
C ALA A 2 -10.50 6.82 -27.65
N GLN A 3 -10.15 5.55 -27.52
CA GLN A 3 -9.03 5.12 -26.67
C GLN A 3 -7.73 5.67 -27.28
N LYS A 4 -6.93 6.39 -26.51
CA LYS A 4 -5.61 6.82 -26.95
C LYS A 4 -4.71 5.60 -27.14
N THR A 5 -3.91 5.57 -28.20
CA THR A 5 -2.93 4.49 -28.45
C THR A 5 -1.55 5.07 -28.78
N ALA A 6 -0.54 4.28 -28.54
CA ALA A 6 0.82 4.49 -29.01
C ALA A 6 1.16 3.38 -30.01
N THR A 7 1.84 3.73 -31.10
CA THR A 7 2.24 2.78 -32.13
C THR A 7 3.73 2.48 -32.01
N LEU A 8 4.08 1.22 -31.80
CA LEU A 8 5.47 0.74 -31.81
C LEU A 8 5.79 0.10 -33.16
N ASN A 9 6.80 0.64 -33.85
CA ASN A 9 7.33 0.08 -35.08
C ASN A 9 8.70 -0.55 -34.85
N LEU A 10 8.82 -1.84 -35.13
CA LEU A 10 10.03 -2.61 -34.88
C LEU A 10 11.06 -2.55 -36.03
N ASN A 11 10.69 -2.00 -37.20
CA ASN A 11 11.54 -1.90 -38.40
C ASN A 11 12.11 -3.25 -38.89
N ASN A 12 11.47 -4.37 -38.55
CA ASN A 12 11.85 -5.71 -38.94
C ASN A 12 10.94 -6.34 -40.00
N GLY A 13 10.07 -5.52 -40.63
CA GLY A 13 9.08 -5.94 -41.59
C GLY A 13 7.76 -6.46 -40.99
N SER A 14 7.64 -6.50 -39.66
CA SER A 14 6.36 -6.82 -39.00
C SER A 14 5.41 -5.63 -39.04
N ALA A 15 4.10 -5.91 -38.86
CA ALA A 15 3.11 -4.87 -38.70
C ALA A 15 3.36 -4.04 -37.44
N PRO A 16 3.04 -2.72 -37.46
CA PRO A 16 3.09 -1.88 -36.27
C PRO A 16 2.21 -2.43 -35.14
N ILE A 17 2.67 -2.29 -33.90
CA ILE A 17 1.96 -2.76 -32.70
C ILE A 17 1.27 -1.58 -32.05
N GLU A 18 -0.05 -1.66 -31.91
CA GLU A 18 -0.86 -0.68 -31.19
C GLU A 18 -0.91 -1.04 -29.70
N LEU A 19 -0.48 -0.11 -28.85
CA LEU A 19 -0.47 -0.24 -27.40
C LEU A 19 -1.41 0.78 -26.77
N PRO A 20 -2.32 0.39 -25.87
CA PRO A 20 -3.20 1.32 -25.19
C PRO A 20 -2.44 2.34 -24.36
N ILE A 21 -2.93 3.58 -24.31
CA ILE A 21 -2.48 4.59 -23.35
C ILE A 21 -3.49 4.66 -22.21
N LEU A 22 -3.00 4.54 -20.99
CA LEU A 22 -3.79 4.70 -19.77
C LEU A 22 -3.52 6.08 -19.19
N SER A 23 -4.58 6.80 -18.85
CA SER A 23 -4.50 8.10 -18.18
C SER A 23 -5.08 7.97 -16.79
N GLY A 24 -4.30 8.35 -15.77
CA GLY A 24 -4.78 8.46 -14.39
C GLY A 24 -5.55 9.77 -14.18
N THR A 25 -6.18 9.91 -13.02
CA THR A 25 -6.77 11.19 -12.57
C THR A 25 -5.67 12.23 -12.34
N MET A 26 -4.51 11.79 -11.88
CA MET A 26 -3.31 12.58 -11.64
C MET A 26 -2.11 11.86 -12.24
N GLY A 27 -1.07 12.64 -12.56
CA GLY A 27 0.17 12.10 -13.12
C GLY A 27 0.21 11.99 -14.63
N PRO A 28 1.31 11.52 -15.21
CA PRO A 28 1.49 11.36 -16.64
C PRO A 28 0.67 10.19 -17.21
N ASP A 29 0.39 10.26 -18.53
CA ASP A 29 -0.12 9.12 -19.28
C ASP A 29 0.93 7.99 -19.31
N VAL A 30 0.48 6.74 -19.33
CA VAL A 30 1.35 5.57 -19.40
C VAL A 30 0.97 4.66 -20.58
N ILE A 31 1.96 4.02 -21.19
CA ILE A 31 1.75 3.06 -22.28
C ILE A 31 1.57 1.68 -21.64
N ASP A 32 0.44 1.02 -21.92
CA ASP A 32 0.16 -0.33 -21.44
C ASP A 32 0.90 -1.38 -22.30
N ILE A 33 1.98 -1.91 -21.76
CA ILE A 33 2.83 -2.88 -22.46
C ILE A 33 2.49 -4.35 -22.17
N ARG A 34 1.40 -4.65 -21.44
CA ARG A 34 1.05 -6.03 -21.05
C ARG A 34 0.92 -7.00 -22.21
N THR A 35 0.55 -6.51 -23.39
CA THR A 35 0.40 -7.31 -24.61
C THR A 35 1.64 -7.34 -25.49
N LEU A 36 2.65 -6.53 -25.22
CA LEU A 36 3.83 -6.35 -26.07
C LEU A 36 4.57 -7.67 -26.33
N HIS A 37 4.86 -8.42 -25.28
CA HIS A 37 5.57 -9.70 -25.44
C HIS A 37 4.80 -10.70 -26.32
N LYS A 38 3.49 -10.80 -26.14
CA LYS A 38 2.65 -11.71 -26.95
C LYS A 38 2.67 -11.32 -28.45
N GLN A 39 2.78 -10.03 -28.77
CA GLN A 39 2.74 -9.54 -30.13
C GLN A 39 4.12 -9.50 -30.82
N SER A 40 5.20 -9.28 -30.05
CA SER A 40 6.54 -9.06 -30.60
C SER A 40 7.56 -10.15 -30.23
N GLY A 41 7.28 -10.97 -29.21
CA GLY A 41 8.26 -11.86 -28.59
C GLY A 41 9.31 -11.15 -27.73
N MET A 42 9.26 -9.81 -27.60
CA MET A 42 10.26 -9.02 -26.88
C MET A 42 9.75 -8.59 -25.51
N PHE A 43 10.70 -8.42 -24.57
CA PHE A 43 10.48 -7.79 -23.27
C PHE A 43 11.04 -6.37 -23.28
N THR A 44 10.51 -5.51 -22.41
CA THR A 44 11.11 -4.23 -22.07
C THR A 44 12.23 -4.44 -21.04
N TYR A 45 13.24 -3.56 -21.07
CA TYR A 45 14.34 -3.57 -20.09
C TYR A 45 14.42 -2.21 -19.42
N ASP A 46 14.06 -2.16 -18.15
CA ASP A 46 14.08 -0.96 -17.32
C ASP A 46 14.41 -1.34 -15.87
N PRO A 47 15.71 -1.62 -15.55
CA PRO A 47 16.11 -1.96 -14.20
C PRO A 47 15.94 -0.76 -13.27
N GLY A 48 15.10 -0.90 -12.25
CA GLY A 48 14.81 0.16 -11.29
C GLY A 48 13.56 0.98 -11.62
N TYR A 49 12.82 0.63 -12.67
CA TYR A 49 11.54 1.24 -13.03
C TYR A 49 11.59 2.76 -13.22
N LEU A 50 12.66 3.26 -13.85
CA LEU A 50 12.86 4.70 -14.08
C LEU A 50 11.83 5.30 -15.05
N SER A 51 11.36 4.48 -16.00
CA SER A 51 10.39 4.89 -17.02
C SER A 51 9.18 3.95 -17.09
N THR A 52 9.01 3.05 -16.13
CA THR A 52 7.96 2.03 -16.13
C THR A 52 7.05 2.18 -14.94
N ALA A 53 5.76 2.41 -15.17
CA ALA A 53 4.75 2.34 -14.12
C ALA A 53 4.48 0.87 -13.77
N SER A 54 4.84 0.46 -12.56
CA SER A 54 4.72 -0.94 -12.08
C SER A 54 3.31 -1.28 -11.61
N ASN A 55 2.52 -0.30 -11.17
CA ASN A 55 1.15 -0.46 -10.68
C ASN A 55 0.35 0.82 -10.85
N ASN A 56 -0.95 0.75 -10.56
CA ASN A 56 -1.79 1.92 -10.33
C ASN A 56 -2.22 1.98 -8.85
N SER A 57 -2.46 3.17 -8.35
CA SER A 57 -2.93 3.38 -6.98
C SER A 57 -4.02 4.43 -6.95
N SER A 58 -5.09 4.17 -6.21
CA SER A 58 -6.12 5.16 -5.84
C SER A 58 -5.91 5.72 -4.43
N ILE A 59 -4.79 5.37 -3.78
CA ILE A 59 -4.54 5.70 -2.38
C ILE A 59 -3.60 6.89 -2.26
N THR A 60 -2.49 6.88 -3.00
CA THR A 60 -1.44 7.89 -2.86
C THR A 60 -1.02 8.41 -4.23
N PHE A 61 -0.84 9.72 -4.32
CA PHE A 61 -0.16 10.38 -5.44
C PHE A 61 1.05 11.13 -4.92
N ILE A 62 2.20 10.96 -5.58
CA ILE A 62 3.46 11.66 -5.26
C ILE A 62 4.01 12.28 -6.53
N ASP A 63 4.33 13.56 -6.48
CA ASP A 63 5.13 14.28 -7.47
C ASP A 63 6.33 14.87 -6.73
N GLY A 64 7.46 14.14 -6.78
CA GLY A 64 8.68 14.52 -6.05
C GLY A 64 9.33 15.80 -6.58
N GLU A 65 9.17 16.10 -7.88
CA GLU A 65 9.73 17.31 -8.48
C GLU A 65 8.99 18.56 -8.01
N LYS A 66 7.67 18.46 -7.85
CA LYS A 66 6.83 19.56 -7.37
C LYS A 66 6.62 19.55 -5.86
N GLY A 67 7.08 18.52 -5.15
CA GLY A 67 6.88 18.37 -3.71
C GLY A 67 5.41 18.13 -3.34
N ILE A 68 4.62 17.46 -4.20
CA ILE A 68 3.21 17.20 -3.97
C ILE A 68 3.03 15.78 -3.44
N LEU A 69 2.32 15.64 -2.32
CA LEU A 69 1.88 14.37 -1.77
C LEU A 69 0.40 14.44 -1.44
N LEU A 70 -0.38 13.53 -2.02
CA LEU A 70 -1.82 13.41 -1.74
C LEU A 70 -2.13 12.02 -1.19
N TYR A 71 -2.96 11.97 -0.14
CA TYR A 71 -3.60 10.73 0.33
C TYR A 71 -5.09 10.77 0.00
N ARG A 72 -5.55 9.85 -0.84
CA ARG A 72 -6.95 9.82 -1.33
C ARG A 72 -7.42 11.15 -1.93
N GLY A 73 -6.50 11.95 -2.48
CA GLY A 73 -6.76 13.28 -3.01
C GLY A 73 -6.61 14.43 -2.02
N TYR A 74 -6.43 14.16 -0.73
CA TYR A 74 -6.19 15.19 0.29
C TYR A 74 -4.71 15.55 0.36
N PRO A 75 -4.35 16.85 0.28
CA PRO A 75 -2.97 17.31 0.45
C PRO A 75 -2.42 16.96 1.83
N ILE A 76 -1.16 16.49 1.87
CA ILE A 76 -0.53 16.05 3.12
C ILE A 76 -0.44 17.18 4.15
N GLU A 77 -0.26 18.42 3.71
CA GLU A 77 -0.18 19.59 4.58
C GLU A 77 -1.47 19.79 5.35
N GLN A 78 -2.63 19.59 4.69
CA GLN A 78 -3.94 19.72 5.34
C GLN A 78 -4.16 18.58 6.34
N LEU A 79 -3.79 17.36 5.98
CA LEU A 79 -3.89 16.21 6.88
C LEU A 79 -2.99 16.37 8.10
N ALA A 80 -1.76 16.86 7.93
CA ALA A 80 -0.82 17.07 9.03
C ALA A 80 -1.29 18.15 10.00
N MET A 81 -2.01 19.17 9.53
CA MET A 81 -2.47 20.27 10.38
C MET A 81 -3.82 19.99 11.07
N HIS A 82 -4.69 19.19 10.45
CA HIS A 82 -6.09 19.08 10.89
C HIS A 82 -6.53 17.69 11.31
N CYS A 83 -5.72 16.66 11.03
CA CYS A 83 -6.05 15.27 11.29
C CYS A 83 -5.06 14.64 12.27
N ASP A 84 -5.54 13.68 13.05
CA ASP A 84 -4.67 12.81 13.84
C ASP A 84 -4.38 11.48 13.11
N PHE A 85 -3.57 10.63 13.74
CA PHE A 85 -3.18 9.34 13.19
C PHE A 85 -4.38 8.43 12.85
N ILE A 86 -5.43 8.46 13.68
CA ILE A 86 -6.63 7.64 13.48
C ILE A 86 -7.44 8.12 12.27
N ASP A 87 -7.55 9.44 12.06
CA ASP A 87 -8.20 10.02 10.88
C ASP A 87 -7.51 9.57 9.60
N VAL A 88 -6.17 9.62 9.58
CA VAL A 88 -5.38 9.24 8.40
C VAL A 88 -5.46 7.72 8.15
N CYS A 89 -5.41 6.90 9.19
CA CYS A 89 -5.63 5.45 9.06
C CYS A 89 -7.01 5.15 8.45
N TYR A 90 -8.04 5.81 8.95
CA TYR A 90 -9.39 5.65 8.43
C TYR A 90 -9.49 6.07 6.96
N LEU A 91 -8.95 7.24 6.62
CA LEU A 91 -8.92 7.77 5.26
C LEU A 91 -8.26 6.78 4.27
N LEU A 92 -7.09 6.27 4.61
CA LEU A 92 -6.35 5.35 3.72
C LEU A 92 -7.09 4.04 3.51
N MET A 93 -7.75 3.52 4.55
CA MET A 93 -8.50 2.26 4.48
C MET A 93 -9.87 2.40 3.81
N ASN A 94 -10.58 3.50 4.03
CA ASN A 94 -11.97 3.65 3.63
C ASN A 94 -12.20 4.64 2.47
N GLY A 95 -11.22 5.48 2.15
CA GLY A 95 -11.23 6.37 0.98
C GLY A 95 -11.66 7.82 1.27
N GLU A 96 -12.32 8.07 2.41
CA GLU A 96 -12.80 9.38 2.85
C GLU A 96 -12.45 9.63 4.31
N LEU A 97 -12.40 10.89 4.73
CA LEU A 97 -12.20 11.23 6.14
C LEU A 97 -13.41 10.78 6.99
N PRO A 98 -13.17 10.34 8.24
CA PRO A 98 -14.25 9.85 9.08
C PRO A 98 -15.15 10.98 9.58
N THR A 99 -16.44 10.69 9.73
CA THR A 99 -17.32 11.49 10.61
C THR A 99 -16.91 11.32 12.08
N PRO A 100 -17.34 12.19 13.01
CA PRO A 100 -17.04 12.02 14.44
C PRO A 100 -17.47 10.65 15.00
N GLU A 101 -18.60 10.13 14.56
CA GLU A 101 -19.09 8.79 14.96
C GLU A 101 -18.21 7.67 14.39
N GLN A 102 -17.85 7.75 13.12
CA GLN A 102 -16.96 6.78 12.47
C GLN A 102 -15.58 6.79 13.11
N LYS A 103 -15.04 7.96 13.42
CA LYS A 103 -13.77 8.10 14.14
C LYS A 103 -13.82 7.44 15.51
N SER A 104 -14.88 7.71 16.28
CA SER A 104 -15.09 7.11 17.61
C SER A 104 -15.16 5.59 17.54
N THR A 105 -15.94 5.05 16.62
CA THR A 105 -16.10 3.59 16.42
C THR A 105 -14.81 2.95 15.97
N PHE A 106 -14.13 3.54 14.98
CA PHE A 106 -12.87 3.03 14.46
C PHE A 106 -11.76 3.07 15.52
N GLY A 107 -11.63 4.19 16.25
CA GLY A 107 -10.68 4.35 17.35
C GLY A 107 -10.94 3.36 18.48
N GLY A 108 -12.20 3.10 18.82
CA GLY A 108 -12.60 2.04 19.76
C GLY A 108 -12.13 0.66 19.30
N THR A 109 -12.39 0.32 18.04
CA THR A 109 -11.94 -0.96 17.45
C THR A 109 -10.42 -1.11 17.50
N ILE A 110 -9.66 -0.06 17.19
CA ILE A 110 -8.20 -0.09 17.29
C ILE A 110 -7.75 -0.31 18.73
N LYS A 111 -8.35 0.41 19.67
CA LYS A 111 -8.03 0.29 21.11
C LYS A 111 -8.29 -1.13 21.62
N ASP A 112 -9.40 -1.75 21.25
CA ASP A 112 -9.75 -3.11 21.67
C ASP A 112 -8.78 -4.18 21.16
N HIS A 113 -8.03 -3.88 20.09
CA HIS A 113 -7.03 -4.79 19.50
C HIS A 113 -5.59 -4.51 19.97
N SER A 114 -5.35 -3.54 20.86
CA SER A 114 -4.00 -3.09 21.22
C SER A 114 -3.21 -4.08 22.08
N MET A 115 -3.90 -4.92 22.87
CA MET A 115 -3.24 -5.87 23.77
C MET A 115 -2.53 -7.00 23.02
N LEU A 116 -1.34 -7.35 23.49
CA LEU A 116 -0.58 -8.49 22.98
C LEU A 116 -0.95 -9.77 23.74
N HIS A 117 -0.85 -10.91 23.05
CA HIS A 117 -0.96 -12.21 23.71
C HIS A 117 0.22 -12.42 24.65
N GLU A 118 -0.01 -12.98 25.84
CA GLU A 118 1.03 -13.17 26.86
C GLU A 118 2.24 -14.00 26.37
N GLN A 119 2.00 -14.98 25.50
CA GLN A 119 3.07 -15.78 24.92
C GLN A 119 3.94 -14.97 23.96
N LEU A 120 3.37 -13.99 23.28
CA LEU A 120 4.13 -13.07 22.41
C LEU A 120 5.09 -12.21 23.25
N VAL A 121 4.68 -11.80 24.44
CA VAL A 121 5.56 -11.07 25.38
C VAL A 121 6.77 -11.93 25.74
N ARG A 122 6.61 -13.24 25.94
CA ARG A 122 7.74 -14.16 26.20
C ARG A 122 8.68 -14.30 25.00
N PHE A 123 8.18 -14.13 23.78
CA PHE A 123 8.99 -14.21 22.57
C PHE A 123 10.09 -13.15 22.52
N PHE A 124 9.87 -11.96 23.11
CA PHE A 124 10.89 -10.92 23.22
C PHE A 124 12.12 -11.37 24.02
N ASN A 125 11.97 -12.27 24.99
CA ASN A 125 13.08 -12.77 25.79
C ASN A 125 14.07 -13.64 24.97
N GLY A 126 13.69 -14.07 23.76
CA GLY A 126 14.56 -14.82 22.86
C GLY A 126 15.53 -13.96 22.07
N PHE A 127 15.33 -12.64 22.05
CA PHE A 127 16.23 -11.72 21.36
C PHE A 127 17.41 -11.32 22.26
N ARG A 128 18.53 -11.02 21.63
CA ARG A 128 19.68 -10.44 22.34
C ARG A 128 19.34 -9.01 22.81
N ARG A 129 19.90 -8.60 23.95
CA ARG A 129 19.66 -7.25 24.49
C ARG A 129 20.21 -6.12 23.61
N ASP A 130 21.20 -6.42 22.77
CA ASP A 130 21.83 -5.50 21.82
C ASP A 130 21.24 -5.62 20.39
N ALA A 131 20.13 -6.34 20.23
CA ALA A 131 19.46 -6.49 18.94
C ALA A 131 18.91 -5.15 18.44
N HIS A 132 19.05 -4.91 17.14
CA HIS A 132 18.49 -3.71 16.52
C HIS A 132 16.95 -3.73 16.63
N PRO A 133 16.29 -2.64 17.12
CA PRO A 133 14.84 -2.62 17.33
C PRO A 133 14.03 -3.03 16.10
N MET A 134 14.44 -2.63 14.90
CA MET A 134 13.76 -3.03 13.67
C MET A 134 13.86 -4.52 13.36
N ALA A 135 14.97 -5.19 13.73
CA ALA A 135 15.10 -6.63 13.59
C ALA A 135 14.14 -7.38 14.56
N VAL A 136 13.99 -6.87 15.78
CA VAL A 136 12.99 -7.36 16.73
C VAL A 136 11.58 -7.16 16.19
N MET A 137 11.26 -5.96 15.69
CA MET A 137 9.97 -5.65 15.08
C MET A 137 9.62 -6.62 13.94
N VAL A 138 10.54 -6.89 13.02
CA VAL A 138 10.33 -7.84 11.91
C VAL A 138 9.99 -9.23 12.45
N GLY A 139 10.76 -9.72 13.44
CA GLY A 139 10.54 -11.03 14.06
C GLY A 139 9.20 -11.12 14.78
N VAL A 140 8.85 -10.13 15.58
CA VAL A 140 7.62 -10.10 16.38
C VAL A 140 6.37 -9.95 15.50
N VAL A 141 6.41 -9.06 14.50
CA VAL A 141 5.28 -8.89 13.55
C VAL A 141 5.06 -10.18 12.75
N GLY A 142 6.13 -10.85 12.30
CA GLY A 142 6.02 -12.16 11.66
C GLY A 142 5.40 -13.22 12.58
N ALA A 143 5.78 -13.23 13.86
CA ALA A 143 5.24 -14.15 14.84
C ALA A 143 3.74 -13.96 15.13
N LEU A 144 3.17 -12.76 14.87
CA LEU A 144 1.72 -12.53 15.04
C LEU A 144 0.87 -13.52 14.22
N SER A 145 1.36 -14.00 13.09
CA SER A 145 0.64 -14.97 12.25
C SER A 145 0.41 -16.31 12.99
N ALA A 146 1.29 -16.68 13.92
CA ALA A 146 1.15 -17.87 14.73
C ALA A 146 0.12 -17.74 15.88
N PHE A 147 -0.33 -16.51 16.19
CA PHE A 147 -1.30 -16.23 17.24
C PHE A 147 -2.70 -15.92 16.70
N TYR A 148 -2.84 -15.62 15.41
CA TYR A 148 -4.09 -15.18 14.80
C TYR A 148 -4.42 -15.98 13.54
N HIS A 149 -4.68 -17.28 13.70
CA HIS A 149 -4.99 -18.19 12.60
C HIS A 149 -6.26 -17.83 11.82
N ASP A 150 -7.18 -17.09 12.44
CA ASP A 150 -8.43 -16.63 11.85
C ASP A 150 -8.24 -15.50 10.80
N ALA A 151 -7.02 -15.04 10.60
CA ALA A 151 -6.70 -13.93 9.68
C ALA A 151 -5.66 -14.30 8.61
N LEU A 152 -5.45 -15.59 8.33
CA LEU A 152 -4.48 -16.06 7.35
C LEU A 152 -5.00 -16.06 5.90
N ASN A 153 -6.32 -16.03 5.71
CA ASN A 153 -6.92 -15.97 4.37
C ASN A 153 -6.90 -14.55 3.81
N ILE A 154 -5.82 -14.18 3.14
CA ILE A 154 -5.65 -12.84 2.54
C ILE A 154 -6.62 -12.54 1.38
N SER A 155 -7.26 -13.56 0.82
CA SER A 155 -8.23 -13.38 -0.26
C SER A 155 -9.60 -12.90 0.26
N ASP A 156 -9.89 -13.11 1.55
CA ASP A 156 -11.11 -12.63 2.18
C ASP A 156 -10.96 -11.17 2.64
N PRO A 157 -11.81 -10.23 2.15
CA PRO A 157 -11.75 -8.82 2.54
C PRO A 157 -11.93 -8.57 4.05
N ALA A 158 -12.80 -9.36 4.72
CA ALA A 158 -13.04 -9.22 6.15
C ALA A 158 -11.81 -9.60 6.97
N TYR A 159 -11.09 -10.65 6.57
CA TYR A 159 -9.84 -11.04 7.21
C TYR A 159 -8.72 -10.03 6.96
N ARG A 160 -8.63 -9.45 5.75
CA ARG A 160 -7.67 -8.36 5.49
C ARG A 160 -7.92 -7.15 6.38
N GLN A 161 -9.19 -6.73 6.50
CA GLN A 161 -9.57 -5.60 7.36
C GLN A 161 -9.23 -5.87 8.83
N LYS A 162 -9.57 -7.05 9.34
CA LYS A 162 -9.27 -7.45 10.72
C LYS A 162 -7.76 -7.49 10.98
N SER A 163 -6.98 -7.98 10.01
CA SER A 163 -5.51 -7.99 10.09
C SER A 163 -4.93 -6.57 10.10
N ALA A 164 -5.48 -5.67 9.30
CA ALA A 164 -5.07 -4.27 9.29
C ALA A 164 -5.34 -3.60 10.65
N PHE A 165 -6.52 -3.80 11.23
CA PHE A 165 -6.83 -3.28 12.57
C PHE A 165 -5.85 -3.81 13.63
N ARG A 166 -5.56 -5.12 13.61
CA ARG A 166 -4.60 -5.73 14.54
C ARG A 166 -3.19 -5.16 14.38
N LEU A 167 -2.73 -4.97 13.15
CA LEU A 167 -1.41 -4.40 12.89
C LEU A 167 -1.33 -2.95 13.37
N ILE A 168 -2.27 -2.09 12.99
CA ILE A 168 -2.34 -0.69 13.43
C ILE A 168 -2.35 -0.61 14.96
N ALA A 169 -3.15 -1.46 15.62
CA ALA A 169 -3.33 -1.45 17.06
C ALA A 169 -2.12 -1.96 17.85
N LYS A 170 -1.43 -3.00 17.33
CA LYS A 170 -0.37 -3.70 18.08
C LYS A 170 1.02 -3.16 17.83
N LEU A 171 1.27 -2.54 16.68
CA LEU A 171 2.60 -2.01 16.36
C LEU A 171 3.12 -1.01 17.41
N PRO A 172 2.34 -0.06 17.95
CA PRO A 172 2.81 0.82 19.01
C PRO A 172 3.18 0.06 20.28
N THR A 173 2.39 -0.95 20.68
CA THR A 173 2.67 -1.79 21.87
C THR A 173 3.90 -2.68 21.67
N ILE A 174 4.14 -3.15 20.44
CA ILE A 174 5.33 -3.95 20.11
C ILE A 174 6.59 -3.09 20.14
N ALA A 175 6.48 -1.82 19.72
CA ALA A 175 7.62 -0.90 19.63
C ALA A 175 8.03 -0.31 20.99
N ALA A 176 7.10 -0.22 21.96
CA ALA A 176 7.32 0.30 23.31
C ALA A 176 8.04 -0.71 24.21
#